data_a5d4c6865974480422941853b87e65e9
#
_entry.id   a5d4c6865974480422941853b87e65e9
#
_cell.length_a   1.000
_cell.length_b   1.000
_cell.length_c   1.000
_cell.angle_alpha   90.00
_cell.angle_beta   90.00
_cell.angle_gamma   90.00
#
_symmetry.space_group_name_H-M   'P 1'
#
loop_
_entity.id
_entity.type
_entity.pdbx_description
1 polymer ?
#
loop_
_entity_poly.entity_id
_entity_poly.type
_entity_poly.pdbx_seq_one_letter_code
_entity_poly.pdbx_strand_id
1 'polypeptide(L)' 'MQRVLRDMHYYVAAMKPEAHIFFSGFYTEDLDSIKAEAERLGLRYCRHLSRNNWVAAEFVK' A
#
# COMPACT_ATOMS: atom_id res chain seq x y z
N MET A 1 -5.05 -8.80 -7.02
CA MET A 1 -3.98 -7.82 -6.77
C MET A 1 -4.14 -6.56 -7.58
N GLN A 2 -4.60 -6.68 -8.79
CA GLN A 2 -4.78 -5.49 -9.62
C GLN A 2 -5.74 -4.48 -9.01
N ARG A 3 -6.71 -4.97 -8.25
CA ARG A 3 -7.69 -4.09 -7.63
C ARG A 3 -7.04 -3.08 -6.67
N VAL A 4 -6.06 -3.53 -5.88
CA VAL A 4 -5.40 -2.63 -4.94
C VAL A 4 -4.72 -1.49 -5.68
N LEU A 5 -3.96 -1.80 -6.74
CA LEU A 5 -3.28 -0.77 -7.51
C LEU A 5 -4.28 0.16 -8.18
N ARG A 6 -5.35 -0.39 -8.74
CA ARG A 6 -6.33 0.40 -9.48
C ARG A 6 -7.09 1.36 -8.58
N ASP A 7 -7.42 0.92 -7.36
CA ASP A 7 -8.28 1.69 -6.48
C ASP A 7 -7.51 2.49 -5.43
N MET A 8 -6.19 2.37 -5.40
CA MET A 8 -5.40 2.99 -4.34
C MET A 8 -5.62 4.50 -4.28
N HIS A 9 -5.74 5.15 -5.45
CA HIS A 9 -5.89 6.60 -5.46
C HIS A 9 -7.18 7.06 -4.78
N TYR A 10 -8.22 6.26 -4.80
CA TYR A 10 -9.46 6.59 -4.09
C TYR A 10 -9.23 6.59 -2.58
N TYR A 11 -8.51 5.60 -2.09
CA TYR A 11 -8.23 5.51 -0.65
C TYR A 11 -7.35 6.66 -0.20
N VAL A 12 -6.32 6.97 -1.00
CA VAL A 12 -5.41 8.05 -0.65
C VAL A 12 -6.14 9.38 -0.63
N ALA A 13 -7.04 9.62 -1.58
CA ALA A 13 -7.79 10.86 -1.64
C ALA A 13 -8.66 11.07 -0.41
N ALA A 14 -9.11 9.97 0.20
CA ALA A 14 -9.97 10.04 1.39
C ALA A 14 -9.16 10.15 2.69
N MET A 15 -7.84 9.96 2.64
CA MET A 15 -7.01 9.99 3.83
C MET A 15 -6.69 11.41 4.26
N LYS A 16 -6.65 11.63 5.56
CA LYS A 16 -6.18 12.87 6.13
C LYS A 16 -4.66 12.84 6.21
N PRO A 17 -4.01 14.01 6.29
CA PRO A 17 -2.56 14.05 6.50
C PRO A 17 -2.19 13.27 7.75
N GLU A 18 -1.10 12.51 7.66
CA GLU A 18 -0.56 11.68 8.74
C GLU A 18 -1.43 10.46 9.07
N ALA A 19 -2.47 10.19 8.28
CA ALA A 19 -3.25 8.98 8.45
C ALA A 19 -2.45 7.77 7.95
N HIS A 20 -2.69 6.63 8.59
CA HIS A 20 -2.03 5.38 8.21
C HIS A 20 -3.01 4.51 7.43
N ILE A 21 -2.47 3.75 6.50
CA ILE A 21 -3.28 2.81 5.73
C ILE A 21 -2.51 1.51 5.59
N PHE A 22 -3.22 0.40 5.67
CA PHE A 22 -2.65 -0.93 5.51
C PHE A 22 -3.23 -1.55 4.25
N PHE A 23 -2.34 -2.05 3.39
CA PHE A 23 -2.75 -2.84 2.23
C PHE A 23 -2.33 -4.27 2.50
N SER A 24 -3.26 -5.21 2.37
CA SER A 24 -2.98 -6.61 2.66
C SER A 24 -3.61 -7.49 1.60
N GLY A 25 -3.26 -8.78 1.64
CA GLY A 25 -3.83 -9.73 0.71
C GLY A 25 -3.13 -9.79 -0.63
N PHE A 26 -1.88 -9.36 -0.71
CA PHE A 26 -1.09 -9.46 -1.93
C PHE A 26 0.18 -10.26 -1.64
N TYR A 27 0.90 -10.62 -2.70
CA TYR A 27 2.09 -11.47 -2.58
C TYR A 27 3.34 -10.62 -2.54
N THR A 28 4.44 -11.21 -2.01
CA THR A 28 5.70 -10.49 -1.89
C THR A 28 6.18 -9.94 -3.23
N GLU A 29 5.91 -10.66 -4.32
CA GLU A 29 6.34 -10.22 -5.64
C GLU A 29 5.63 -8.96 -6.11
N ASP A 30 4.50 -8.62 -5.48
CA ASP A 30 3.75 -7.42 -5.82
C ASP A 30 4.12 -6.22 -4.95
N LEU A 31 4.95 -6.43 -3.93
CA LEU A 31 5.25 -5.39 -2.96
C LEU A 31 5.89 -4.16 -3.62
N ASP A 32 6.83 -4.37 -4.53
CA ASP A 32 7.50 -3.24 -5.16
C ASP A 32 6.53 -2.40 -5.98
N SER A 33 5.59 -3.04 -6.65
CA SER A 33 4.57 -2.32 -7.42
C SER A 33 3.66 -1.53 -6.50
N ILE A 34 3.27 -2.11 -5.38
CA ILE A 34 2.43 -1.42 -4.40
C ILE A 34 3.16 -0.22 -3.83
N LYS A 35 4.44 -0.38 -3.48
CA LYS A 35 5.23 0.72 -2.93
C LYS A 35 5.39 1.84 -3.94
N ALA A 36 5.67 1.51 -5.19
CA ALA A 36 5.85 2.52 -6.22
C ALA A 36 4.58 3.33 -6.43
N GLU A 37 3.44 2.66 -6.47
CA GLU A 37 2.17 3.36 -6.67
C GLU A 37 1.82 4.22 -5.46
N ALA A 38 2.05 3.70 -4.26
CA ALA A 38 1.77 4.45 -3.05
C ALA A 38 2.61 5.73 -3.00
N GLU A 39 3.89 5.63 -3.33
CA GLU A 39 4.76 6.80 -3.33
C GLU A 39 4.35 7.80 -4.40
N ARG A 40 3.93 7.32 -5.56
CA ARG A 40 3.45 8.19 -6.62
C ARG A 40 2.25 9.01 -6.15
N LEU A 41 1.43 8.43 -5.29
CA LEU A 41 0.24 9.10 -4.79
C LEU A 41 0.49 9.92 -3.51
N GLY A 42 1.74 9.98 -3.07
CA GLY A 42 2.11 10.83 -1.94
C GLY A 42 2.16 10.13 -0.60
N LEU A 43 2.05 8.80 -0.60
CA LEU A 43 2.20 8.03 0.64
C LEU A 43 3.67 7.74 0.91
N ARG A 44 3.99 7.57 2.18
CA ARG A 44 5.33 7.14 2.59
C ARG A 44 5.25 5.73 3.13
N TYR A 45 6.20 4.91 2.71
CA TYR A 45 6.28 3.53 3.19
C TYR A 45 6.76 3.51 4.63
N CYS A 46 6.07 2.78 5.49
CA CYS A 46 6.48 2.59 6.88
C CYS A 46 7.12 1.24 7.08
N ARG A 47 6.37 0.18 6.85
CA ARG A 47 6.87 -1.17 7.08
C ARG A 47 5.93 -2.17 6.43
N HIS A 48 6.37 -3.43 6.42
CA HIS A 48 5.49 -4.49 5.97
C HIS A 48 5.77 -5.76 6.79
N LEU A 49 4.77 -6.62 6.80
CA LEU A 49 4.88 -7.96 7.36
C LEU A 49 4.65 -8.95 6.23
N SER A 50 5.42 -10.03 6.22
CA SER A 50 5.22 -11.06 5.21
C SER A 50 5.14 -12.42 5.90
N ARG A 51 4.33 -13.31 5.32
CA ARG A 51 4.15 -14.63 5.86
C ARG A 51 3.68 -15.53 4.73
N ASN A 52 4.44 -16.57 4.44
CA ASN A 52 4.09 -17.52 3.37
C ASN A 52 3.77 -16.79 2.06
N ASN A 53 4.61 -15.82 1.68
CA ASN A 53 4.45 -15.02 0.47
C ASN A 53 3.28 -14.04 0.53
N TRP A 54 2.57 -13.98 1.64
CA TRP A 54 1.48 -13.03 1.84
C TRP A 54 2.02 -11.79 2.54
N VAL A 55 1.59 -10.62 2.12
CA VAL A 55 2.16 -9.37 2.61
C VAL A 55 1.05 -8.43 3.07
N ALA A 56 1.33 -7.73 4.16
CA ALA A 56 0.55 -6.58 4.61
C ALA A 56 1.52 -5.41 4.76
N ALA A 57 1.27 -4.32 4.08
CA ALA A 57 2.17 -3.17 4.08
C ALA A 57 1.47 -1.95 4.65
N GLU A 58 2.21 -1.19 5.46
CA GLU A 58 1.70 0.02 6.11
C GLU A 58 2.33 1.24 5.47
N PHE A 59 1.48 2.22 5.15
CA PHE A 59 1.91 3.50 4.60
C PHE A 59 1.28 4.63 5.39
N VAL A 60 1.89 5.81 5.31
CA VAL A 60 1.37 7.01 5.95
C VAL A 60 1.29 8.13 4.92
N LYS A 61 0.27 8.93 5.01
CA LYS A 61 0.08 10.06 4.11
C LYS A 61 0.85 11.33 4.56
#